data_b18a40c15a64ffcd05e01d197e4fdd88
#
_entry.id   b18a40c15a64ffcd05e01d197e4fdd88
#
_cell.length_a   1.000
_cell.length_b   1.000
_cell.length_c   1.000
_cell.angle_alpha   90.00
_cell.angle_beta   90.00
_cell.angle_gamma   90.00
#
_symmetry.space_group_name_H-M   'P 1'
#
loop_
_entity.id
_entity.type
_entity.pdbx_description
1 polymer ?
#
loop_
_entity_poly.entity_id
_entity_poly.type
_entity_poly.pdbx_seq_one_letter_code
_entity_poly.pdbx_strand_id
1 'polypeptide(L)'
;MAKVAIKSEKLTPFGGIFSIMEQFDSRLSSVIDSTLGLRCKQYGYQYSEIIRSLMSVYFCGGSCIEDVTTHLMSHLSLHPTLRTCSADTILRAIKELTQENISYTSDTGKTYDFNTADNLNTLLMNCLFATGQLKAGKMCDVDFDHQFIETEKYDAKPTYKKFLGYRPGVAVIGDLIVGIENSDGNTNVRFHQKDTLNRLFERLERKGLVVNRFRADCGSCSDDIVEEVEKHCKTFYIRANRCSSLYNDIFALRGWKTEDINGIEFELNSILAEKWKGKAYRLVIQRQKRMDGVLDLWEGEYTYRCILTNDYESSMREIVEFYNLRGGKERIFDDMNNGFGWDRLPKSFMAENTVFLLLTALIRNFYRFIMERLDVTKFGLKVTSRIKAFVFRFISVPAKWIKTSRQHVLNIYTCNNAYAEVFQTDFG
;
A
#
# COMPACT_ATOMS: atom_id res chain seq x y z
N MET A 1 -5.20 -27.15 -42.66
CA MET A 1 -4.69 -27.25 -41.24
C MET A 1 -3.24 -26.82 -41.20
N ALA A 2 -2.86 -26.05 -40.19
CA ALA A 2 -1.45 -25.66 -40.01
C ALA A 2 -0.61 -26.88 -39.61
N LYS A 3 0.61 -27.01 -40.17
CA LYS A 3 1.57 -28.04 -39.76
C LYS A 3 2.26 -27.58 -38.48
N VAL A 4 2.14 -28.33 -37.39
CA VAL A 4 2.77 -28.04 -36.10
C VAL A 4 4.08 -28.79 -35.99
N ALA A 5 5.17 -28.09 -35.64
CA ALA A 5 6.47 -28.68 -35.34
C ALA A 5 6.89 -28.27 -33.92
N ILE A 6 7.27 -29.22 -33.09
CA ILE A 6 7.79 -28.98 -31.74
C ILE A 6 9.30 -28.86 -31.83
N LYS A 7 9.85 -27.75 -31.27
CA LYS A 7 11.29 -27.51 -31.17
C LYS A 7 11.69 -27.47 -29.68
N SER A 8 12.72 -28.24 -29.33
CA SER A 8 13.28 -28.27 -27.98
C SER A 8 14.27 -27.11 -27.80
N GLU A 9 13.82 -25.96 -27.43
CA GLU A 9 14.66 -24.79 -27.12
C GLU A 9 14.40 -24.25 -25.71
N LYS A 10 15.47 -23.81 -25.04
CA LYS A 10 15.37 -23.19 -23.71
C LYS A 10 14.92 -21.73 -23.85
N LEU A 11 13.69 -21.53 -24.26
CA LEU A 11 13.04 -20.23 -24.35
C LEU A 11 12.22 -19.94 -23.09
N THR A 12 12.22 -18.67 -22.68
CA THR A 12 11.29 -18.16 -21.65
C THR A 12 10.33 -17.16 -22.27
N PRO A 13 9.06 -17.17 -21.88
CA PRO A 13 8.11 -16.13 -22.29
C PRO A 13 8.27 -14.83 -21.48
N PHE A 14 9.11 -14.80 -20.44
CA PHE A 14 9.24 -13.71 -19.48
C PHE A 14 10.55 -12.93 -19.64
N GLY A 15 10.95 -12.60 -20.87
CA GLY A 15 12.24 -11.95 -21.14
C GLY A 15 12.43 -10.61 -20.41
N GLY A 16 11.36 -9.84 -20.25
CA GLY A 16 11.41 -8.55 -19.55
C GLY A 16 11.68 -8.65 -18.06
N ILE A 17 11.44 -9.82 -17.42
CA ILE A 17 11.66 -10.00 -15.98
C ILE A 17 13.12 -9.86 -15.57
N PHE A 18 14.05 -10.24 -16.45
CA PHE A 18 15.46 -10.31 -16.08
C PHE A 18 16.06 -8.95 -15.75
N SER A 19 15.74 -7.91 -16.51
CA SER A 19 16.17 -6.53 -16.17
C SER A 19 15.58 -6.07 -14.82
N ILE A 20 14.33 -6.44 -14.53
CA ILE A 20 13.67 -6.11 -13.27
C ILE A 20 14.32 -6.84 -12.09
N MET A 21 14.69 -8.11 -12.25
CA MET A 21 15.43 -8.87 -11.23
C MET A 21 16.79 -8.26 -10.92
N GLU A 22 17.52 -7.82 -11.96
CA GLU A 22 18.81 -7.16 -11.81
C GLU A 22 18.67 -5.80 -11.12
N GLN A 23 17.66 -5.01 -11.48
CA GLN A 23 17.36 -3.75 -10.79
C GLN A 23 16.97 -3.95 -9.32
N PHE A 24 16.16 -4.97 -9.03
CA PHE A 24 15.82 -5.32 -7.64
C PHE A 24 17.09 -5.67 -6.86
N ASP A 25 17.93 -6.52 -7.43
CA ASP A 25 19.14 -7.01 -6.77
C ASP A 25 20.12 -5.86 -6.49
N SER A 26 20.39 -5.03 -7.48
CA SER A 26 21.33 -3.90 -7.36
C SER A 26 20.88 -2.85 -6.34
N ARG A 27 19.56 -2.62 -6.20
CA ARG A 27 19.01 -1.56 -5.35
C ARG A 27 18.62 -2.01 -3.95
N LEU A 28 18.09 -3.21 -3.81
CA LEU A 28 17.43 -3.63 -2.59
C LEU A 28 18.13 -4.76 -1.84
N SER A 29 18.91 -5.63 -2.52
CA SER A 29 19.48 -6.82 -1.86
C SER A 29 20.32 -6.47 -0.64
N SER A 30 21.24 -5.51 -0.76
CA SER A 30 22.08 -5.08 0.35
C SER A 30 21.26 -4.49 1.51
N VAL A 31 20.23 -3.70 1.19
CA VAL A 31 19.36 -3.06 2.18
C VAL A 31 18.51 -4.09 2.91
N ILE A 32 17.97 -5.07 2.18
CA ILE A 32 17.16 -6.15 2.76
C ILE A 32 18.03 -6.97 3.71
N ASP A 33 19.17 -7.47 3.24
CA ASP A 33 20.03 -8.36 4.01
C ASP A 33 20.69 -7.65 5.19
N SER A 34 21.00 -6.34 5.09
CA SER A 34 21.50 -5.56 6.23
C SER A 34 20.41 -5.27 7.28
N THR A 35 19.15 -5.09 6.84
CA THR A 35 18.04 -4.78 7.77
C THR A 35 17.56 -6.05 8.50
N LEU A 36 17.40 -7.15 7.78
CA LEU A 36 16.88 -8.41 8.31
C LEU A 36 17.96 -9.32 8.90
N GLY A 37 19.24 -9.04 8.61
CA GLY A 37 20.36 -9.89 8.95
C GLY A 37 20.55 -11.04 7.95
N LEU A 38 21.71 -11.69 8.04
CA LEU A 38 22.03 -12.85 7.20
C LEU A 38 21.23 -14.07 7.63
N ARG A 39 20.42 -14.60 6.70
CA ARG A 39 19.61 -15.80 6.95
C ARG A 39 20.45 -17.06 7.03
N CYS A 40 21.49 -17.18 6.22
CA CYS A 40 22.37 -18.34 6.19
C CYS A 40 23.83 -17.94 5.97
N LYS A 41 24.77 -18.71 6.58
CA LYS A 41 26.21 -18.39 6.52
C LYS A 41 26.92 -18.95 5.29
N GLN A 42 26.54 -20.12 4.79
CA GLN A 42 27.26 -20.80 3.71
C GLN A 42 26.38 -21.27 2.56
N TYR A 43 25.27 -21.95 2.85
CA TYR A 43 24.36 -22.52 1.86
C TYR A 43 22.94 -22.09 2.14
N GLY A 44 22.14 -21.95 1.09
CA GLY A 44 20.75 -21.52 1.16
C GLY A 44 20.50 -20.19 0.45
N TYR A 45 19.33 -19.64 0.65
CA TYR A 45 18.91 -18.37 0.09
C TYR A 45 18.92 -17.27 1.14
N GLN A 46 19.40 -16.09 0.81
CA GLN A 46 19.26 -14.89 1.63
C GLN A 46 17.83 -14.32 1.52
N TYR A 47 17.45 -13.45 2.46
CA TYR A 47 16.12 -12.83 2.42
C TYR A 47 15.89 -12.01 1.14
N SER A 48 16.91 -11.33 0.64
CA SER A 48 16.84 -10.59 -0.62
C SER A 48 16.48 -11.50 -1.80
N GLU A 49 17.11 -12.66 -1.93
CA GLU A 49 16.83 -13.64 -2.99
C GLU A 49 15.40 -14.21 -2.88
N ILE A 50 14.93 -14.41 -1.65
CA ILE A 50 13.58 -14.92 -1.37
C ILE A 50 12.53 -13.86 -1.72
N ILE A 51 12.72 -12.60 -1.32
CA ILE A 51 11.80 -11.50 -1.63
C ILE A 51 11.80 -11.22 -3.13
N ARG A 52 12.96 -11.30 -3.82
CA ARG A 52 13.04 -11.22 -5.28
C ARG A 52 12.26 -12.35 -5.95
N SER A 53 12.34 -13.57 -5.41
CA SER A 53 11.56 -14.72 -5.93
C SER A 53 10.06 -14.49 -5.76
N LEU A 54 9.62 -13.97 -4.62
CA LEU A 54 8.23 -13.56 -4.38
C LEU A 54 7.78 -12.42 -5.32
N MET A 55 8.63 -11.42 -5.55
CA MET A 55 8.39 -10.36 -6.52
C MET A 55 8.13 -10.94 -7.92
N SER A 56 8.96 -11.90 -8.32
CA SER A 56 8.86 -12.51 -9.66
C SER A 56 7.53 -13.22 -9.87
N VAL A 57 6.85 -13.71 -8.82
CA VAL A 57 5.49 -14.27 -8.93
C VAL A 57 4.56 -13.25 -9.56
N TYR A 58 4.43 -12.07 -8.95
CA TYR A 58 3.50 -11.04 -9.40
C TYR A 58 3.95 -10.38 -10.70
N PHE A 59 5.25 -10.18 -10.89
CA PHE A 59 5.81 -9.60 -12.12
C PHE A 59 5.76 -10.53 -13.33
N CYS A 60 5.54 -11.82 -13.12
CA CYS A 60 5.29 -12.77 -14.23
C CYS A 60 3.80 -13.15 -14.35
N GLY A 61 2.91 -12.47 -13.61
CA GLY A 61 1.46 -12.67 -13.73
C GLY A 61 0.91 -13.81 -12.87
N GLY A 62 1.71 -14.37 -11.95
CA GLY A 62 1.26 -15.31 -10.93
C GLY A 62 0.30 -14.64 -9.93
N SER A 63 -0.48 -15.44 -9.24
CA SER A 63 -1.50 -14.99 -8.30
C SER A 63 -1.30 -15.53 -6.87
N CYS A 64 -0.48 -16.55 -6.70
CA CYS A 64 -0.15 -17.14 -5.40
C CYS A 64 1.33 -17.56 -5.35
N ILE A 65 1.85 -17.80 -4.14
CA ILE A 65 3.27 -18.13 -3.94
C ILE A 65 3.64 -19.43 -4.66
N GLU A 66 2.74 -20.40 -4.72
CA GLU A 66 2.94 -21.70 -5.35
C GLU A 66 3.29 -21.59 -6.84
N ASP A 67 2.83 -20.53 -7.51
CA ASP A 67 3.10 -20.29 -8.93
C ASP A 67 4.62 -20.20 -9.23
N VAL A 68 5.44 -19.78 -8.26
CA VAL A 68 6.89 -19.74 -8.45
C VAL A 68 7.45 -21.13 -8.74
N THR A 69 6.99 -22.15 -8.03
CA THR A 69 7.48 -23.54 -8.23
C THR A 69 6.82 -24.21 -9.41
N THR A 70 5.51 -24.07 -9.57
CA THR A 70 4.72 -24.80 -10.58
C THR A 70 4.88 -24.25 -11.99
N HIS A 71 5.05 -22.93 -12.13
CA HIS A 71 5.00 -22.27 -13.44
C HIS A 71 6.25 -21.45 -13.79
N LEU A 72 6.96 -20.89 -12.82
CA LEU A 72 7.98 -19.88 -13.09
C LEU A 72 9.41 -20.36 -12.92
N MET A 73 9.69 -21.29 -12.02
CA MET A 73 11.05 -21.69 -11.66
C MET A 73 11.88 -22.18 -12.86
N SER A 74 11.29 -22.95 -13.78
CA SER A 74 11.98 -23.43 -14.97
C SER A 74 12.41 -22.30 -15.93
N HIS A 75 11.72 -21.17 -15.86
CA HIS A 75 12.00 -19.98 -16.68
C HIS A 75 12.96 -19.02 -15.96
N LEU A 76 12.75 -18.76 -14.67
CA LEU A 76 13.56 -17.82 -13.90
C LEU A 76 14.97 -18.35 -13.62
N SER A 77 15.12 -19.68 -13.43
CA SER A 77 16.42 -20.33 -13.24
C SER A 77 17.29 -20.36 -14.51
N LEU A 78 16.79 -19.86 -15.64
CA LEU A 78 17.62 -19.63 -16.83
C LEU A 78 18.58 -18.44 -16.66
N HIS A 79 18.32 -17.56 -15.69
CA HIS A 79 19.24 -16.45 -15.39
C HIS A 79 20.60 -17.00 -14.94
N PRO A 80 21.72 -16.53 -15.49
CA PRO A 80 23.04 -17.15 -15.27
C PRO A 80 23.59 -17.01 -13.84
N THR A 81 23.17 -16.00 -13.10
CA THR A 81 23.73 -15.64 -11.78
C THR A 81 22.69 -15.51 -10.68
N LEU A 82 21.48 -14.99 -10.97
CA LEU A 82 20.44 -14.78 -9.98
C LEU A 82 19.65 -16.08 -9.74
N ARG A 83 19.59 -16.49 -8.48
CA ARG A 83 18.90 -17.72 -8.07
C ARG A 83 17.43 -17.44 -7.73
N THR A 84 16.56 -18.40 -8.01
CA THR A 84 15.13 -18.37 -7.65
C THR A 84 14.86 -19.54 -6.71
N CYS A 85 14.16 -19.28 -5.61
CA CYS A 85 13.79 -20.29 -4.62
C CYS A 85 12.36 -20.82 -4.84
N SER A 86 12.05 -21.97 -4.23
CA SER A 86 10.72 -22.58 -4.25
C SER A 86 9.72 -21.86 -3.35
N ALA A 87 8.43 -22.12 -3.58
CA ALA A 87 7.33 -21.67 -2.73
C ALA A 87 7.53 -22.03 -1.25
N ASP A 88 7.95 -23.26 -0.96
CA ASP A 88 8.23 -23.71 0.42
C ASP A 88 9.30 -22.87 1.10
N THR A 89 10.31 -22.43 0.37
CA THR A 89 11.36 -21.55 0.89
C THR A 89 10.81 -20.18 1.24
N ILE A 90 9.95 -19.62 0.37
CA ILE A 90 9.26 -18.35 0.64
C ILE A 90 8.35 -18.47 1.87
N LEU A 91 7.51 -19.51 1.93
CA LEU A 91 6.60 -19.75 3.05
C LEU A 91 7.34 -19.96 4.38
N ARG A 92 8.52 -20.59 4.35
CA ARG A 92 9.38 -20.75 5.51
C ARG A 92 9.98 -19.42 5.96
N ALA A 93 10.45 -18.59 5.03
CA ALA A 93 11.00 -17.28 5.34
C ALA A 93 9.92 -16.35 5.93
N ILE A 94 8.68 -16.40 5.44
CA ILE A 94 7.55 -15.68 6.03
C ILE A 94 7.41 -16.07 7.51
N LYS A 95 7.48 -17.38 7.84
CA LYS A 95 7.40 -17.85 9.21
C LYS A 95 8.61 -17.40 10.05
N GLU A 96 9.82 -17.42 9.49
CA GLU A 96 11.05 -16.97 10.16
C GLU A 96 11.01 -15.47 10.52
N LEU A 97 10.36 -14.65 9.71
CA LEU A 97 10.24 -13.19 9.88
C LEU A 97 9.05 -12.78 10.77
N THR A 98 8.26 -13.74 11.23
CA THR A 98 7.07 -13.47 12.03
C THR A 98 7.45 -12.90 13.40
N GLN A 99 6.77 -11.84 13.81
CA GLN A 99 6.79 -11.29 15.15
C GLN A 99 5.50 -11.66 15.88
N GLU A 100 5.57 -11.87 17.18
CA GLU A 100 4.40 -12.23 17.99
C GLU A 100 3.35 -11.10 18.00
N ASN A 101 2.09 -11.51 18.11
CA ASN A 101 1.00 -10.56 18.30
C ASN A 101 1.07 -9.94 19.70
N ILE A 102 0.58 -8.71 19.79
CA ILE A 102 0.36 -8.02 21.06
C ILE A 102 -1.14 -8.06 21.33
N SER A 103 -1.54 -8.59 22.48
CA SER A 103 -2.94 -8.67 22.88
C SER A 103 -3.29 -7.51 23.81
N TYR A 104 -4.37 -6.80 23.48
CA TYR A 104 -4.92 -5.74 24.32
C TYR A 104 -6.34 -6.09 24.76
N THR A 105 -6.63 -5.86 26.03
CA THR A 105 -7.97 -6.10 26.61
C THR A 105 -8.70 -4.77 26.77
N SER A 106 -9.91 -4.69 26.21
CA SER A 106 -10.78 -3.52 26.35
C SER A 106 -11.43 -3.44 27.73
N ASP A 107 -12.00 -2.28 28.08
CA ASP A 107 -12.73 -2.06 29.32
C ASP A 107 -13.93 -3.01 29.51
N THR A 108 -14.45 -3.57 28.40
CA THR A 108 -15.52 -4.57 28.41
C THR A 108 -15.01 -6.01 28.60
N GLY A 109 -13.70 -6.21 28.83
CA GLY A 109 -13.07 -7.52 29.02
C GLY A 109 -12.84 -8.31 27.75
N LYS A 110 -13.02 -7.74 26.55
CA LYS A 110 -12.71 -8.39 25.28
C LYS A 110 -11.27 -8.15 24.88
N THR A 111 -10.58 -9.21 24.52
CA THR A 111 -9.19 -9.16 24.06
C THR A 111 -9.13 -9.18 22.55
N TYR A 112 -8.22 -8.39 21.97
CA TYR A 112 -7.95 -8.28 20.55
C TYR A 112 -6.47 -8.35 20.28
N ASP A 113 -6.10 -9.02 19.22
CA ASP A 113 -4.72 -9.18 18.79
C ASP A 113 -4.34 -8.12 17.74
N PHE A 114 -3.11 -7.64 17.88
CA PHE A 114 -2.46 -6.70 16.95
C PHE A 114 -1.08 -7.23 16.57
N ASN A 115 -0.68 -6.97 15.33
CA ASN A 115 0.67 -7.26 14.88
C ASN A 115 1.31 -6.00 14.28
N THR A 116 2.33 -5.49 14.96
CA THR A 116 3.03 -4.25 14.58
C THR A 116 4.08 -4.49 13.51
N ALA A 117 4.66 -5.69 13.45
CA ALA A 117 5.71 -6.10 12.53
C ALA A 117 6.80 -5.02 12.33
N ASP A 118 7.33 -4.47 13.44
CA ASP A 118 8.23 -3.29 13.45
C ASP A 118 9.48 -3.46 12.58
N ASN A 119 10.09 -4.66 12.57
CA ASN A 119 11.27 -4.92 11.75
C ASN A 119 10.95 -4.80 10.25
N LEU A 120 9.78 -5.29 9.82
CA LEU A 120 9.38 -5.25 8.41
C LEU A 120 8.89 -3.85 8.00
N ASN A 121 8.25 -3.12 8.90
CA ASN A 121 7.94 -1.72 8.70
C ASN A 121 9.23 -0.87 8.56
N THR A 122 10.26 -1.19 9.33
CA THR A 122 11.59 -0.58 9.20
C THR A 122 12.23 -0.94 7.85
N LEU A 123 12.13 -2.20 7.42
CA LEU A 123 12.60 -2.65 6.11
C LEU A 123 11.90 -1.90 4.98
N LEU A 124 10.57 -1.79 5.03
CA LEU A 124 9.77 -1.07 4.04
C LEU A 124 10.26 0.37 3.87
N MET A 125 10.49 1.08 4.99
CA MET A 125 11.04 2.44 4.96
C MET A 125 12.47 2.48 4.41
N ASN A 126 13.35 1.56 4.81
CA ASN A 126 14.72 1.49 4.31
C ASN A 126 14.76 1.31 2.80
N CYS A 127 13.90 0.46 2.24
CA CYS A 127 13.79 0.25 0.80
C CYS A 127 13.30 1.49 0.04
N LEU A 128 12.34 2.23 0.59
CA LEU A 128 11.86 3.49 0.00
C LEU A 128 12.95 4.57 -0.06
N PHE A 129 13.82 4.61 0.96
CA PHE A 129 14.98 5.52 0.97
C PHE A 129 16.06 5.05 0.01
N ALA A 130 16.35 3.76 -0.05
CA ALA A 130 17.36 3.18 -0.96
C ALA A 130 17.01 3.39 -2.44
N THR A 131 15.73 3.34 -2.79
CA THR A 131 15.24 3.64 -4.15
C THR A 131 15.13 5.14 -4.43
N GLY A 132 15.36 6.00 -3.43
CA GLY A 132 15.20 7.45 -3.54
C GLY A 132 13.75 7.93 -3.71
N GLN A 133 12.76 7.05 -3.49
CA GLN A 133 11.32 7.40 -3.52
C GLN A 133 10.96 8.32 -2.34
N LEU A 134 11.62 8.15 -1.20
CA LEU A 134 11.57 9.09 -0.07
C LEU A 134 12.96 9.65 0.22
N LYS A 135 13.03 10.89 0.73
CA LYS A 135 14.28 11.60 1.05
C LYS A 135 14.13 12.34 2.37
N ALA A 136 15.15 12.26 3.23
CA ALA A 136 15.20 13.03 4.47
C ALA A 136 15.09 14.55 4.21
N GLY A 137 14.56 15.29 5.16
CA GLY A 137 14.34 16.73 5.08
C GLY A 137 13.18 17.17 4.18
N LYS A 138 12.41 16.22 3.62
CA LYS A 138 11.23 16.53 2.80
C LYS A 138 9.96 16.53 3.63
N MET A 139 9.11 17.52 3.37
CA MET A 139 7.74 17.52 3.86
C MET A 139 6.90 16.54 3.07
N CYS A 140 6.01 15.82 3.75
CA CYS A 140 5.11 14.85 3.15
C CYS A 140 3.68 14.97 3.70
N ASP A 141 2.72 14.55 2.90
CA ASP A 141 1.33 14.37 3.30
C ASP A 141 1.09 12.88 3.56
N VAL A 142 0.55 12.57 4.73
CA VAL A 142 0.28 11.18 5.15
C VAL A 142 -1.21 10.92 5.13
N ASP A 143 -1.61 9.84 4.49
CA ASP A 143 -2.95 9.29 4.56
C ASP A 143 -2.94 8.01 5.40
N PHE A 144 -3.92 7.87 6.28
CA PHE A 144 -4.12 6.65 7.04
C PHE A 144 -5.54 6.11 6.83
N ASP A 145 -5.62 4.80 6.59
CA ASP A 145 -6.90 4.11 6.40
C ASP A 145 -6.82 2.65 6.84
N HIS A 146 -7.95 2.07 7.17
CA HIS A 146 -8.07 0.64 7.44
C HIS A 146 -8.71 -0.07 6.24
N GLN A 147 -8.16 -1.22 5.90
CA GLN A 147 -8.78 -2.13 4.94
C GLN A 147 -9.21 -3.41 5.65
N PHE A 148 -10.38 -3.93 5.29
CA PHE A 148 -10.74 -5.31 5.64
C PHE A 148 -10.18 -6.26 4.59
N ILE A 149 -9.55 -7.34 5.07
CA ILE A 149 -9.14 -8.48 4.26
C ILE A 149 -10.02 -9.65 4.66
N GLU A 150 -10.97 -9.99 3.78
CA GLU A 150 -11.82 -11.17 3.96
C GLU A 150 -10.99 -12.44 3.84
N THR A 151 -11.08 -13.31 4.83
CA THR A 151 -10.31 -14.55 4.85
C THR A 151 -10.86 -15.53 5.89
N GLU A 152 -10.81 -16.82 5.59
CA GLU A 152 -11.19 -17.91 6.50
C GLU A 152 -9.97 -18.53 7.21
N LYS A 153 -8.95 -17.74 7.51
CA LYS A 153 -7.75 -18.21 8.22
C LYS A 153 -8.06 -18.54 9.67
N TYR A 154 -7.22 -19.37 10.27
CA TYR A 154 -7.48 -20.01 11.56
C TYR A 154 -7.84 -19.04 12.69
N ASP A 155 -7.15 -17.91 12.77
CA ASP A 155 -7.35 -16.87 13.79
C ASP A 155 -8.16 -15.65 13.27
N ALA A 156 -8.73 -15.72 12.05
CA ALA A 156 -9.58 -14.66 11.53
C ALA A 156 -10.83 -14.46 12.38
N LYS A 157 -11.22 -13.21 12.62
CA LYS A 157 -12.37 -12.84 13.47
C LYS A 157 -13.52 -12.28 12.64
N PRO A 158 -14.78 -12.44 13.11
CA PRO A 158 -15.94 -11.86 12.44
C PRO A 158 -15.86 -10.34 12.39
N THR A 159 -16.00 -9.76 11.19
CA THR A 159 -16.03 -8.30 11.00
C THR A 159 -17.47 -7.77 11.19
N TYR A 160 -17.61 -6.46 11.35
CA TYR A 160 -18.95 -5.84 11.36
C TYR A 160 -19.67 -5.96 9.98
N LYS A 161 -18.92 -6.26 8.92
CA LYS A 161 -19.46 -6.53 7.57
C LYS A 161 -19.96 -7.96 7.38
N LYS A 162 -19.96 -8.77 8.45
CA LYS A 162 -20.48 -10.16 8.52
C LYS A 162 -19.64 -11.20 7.76
N PHE A 163 -18.35 -10.96 7.55
CA PHE A 163 -17.40 -11.98 7.09
C PHE A 163 -16.26 -12.12 8.09
N LEU A 164 -15.52 -13.24 8.01
CA LEU A 164 -14.27 -13.44 8.76
C LEU A 164 -13.12 -12.68 8.11
N GLY A 165 -12.21 -12.12 8.90
CA GLY A 165 -11.07 -11.44 8.31
C GLY A 165 -10.15 -10.75 9.30
N TYR A 166 -9.20 -10.00 8.73
CA TYR A 166 -8.28 -9.10 9.43
C TYR A 166 -8.57 -7.65 9.02
N ARG A 167 -8.03 -6.73 9.81
CA ARG A 167 -8.19 -5.30 9.55
C ARG A 167 -6.87 -4.54 9.69
N PRO A 168 -5.98 -4.63 8.68
CA PRO A 168 -4.77 -3.82 8.67
C PRO A 168 -5.07 -2.34 8.58
N GLY A 169 -4.37 -1.54 9.40
CA GLY A 169 -4.21 -0.10 9.24
C GLY A 169 -3.03 0.17 8.32
N VAL A 170 -3.23 1.00 7.30
CA VAL A 170 -2.25 1.26 6.24
C VAL A 170 -1.97 2.75 6.14
N ALA A 171 -0.70 3.11 6.26
CA ALA A 171 -0.22 4.48 6.05
C ALA A 171 0.39 4.65 4.67
N VAL A 172 0.09 5.79 4.03
CA VAL A 172 0.48 6.06 2.65
C VAL A 172 1.02 7.48 2.52
N ILE A 173 2.12 7.67 1.78
CA ILE A 173 2.63 8.98 1.33
C ILE A 173 2.55 9.00 -0.19
N GLY A 174 1.71 9.91 -0.74
CA GLY A 174 1.44 9.90 -2.19
C GLY A 174 0.82 8.58 -2.65
N ASP A 175 1.56 7.79 -3.42
CA ASP A 175 1.17 6.45 -3.90
C ASP A 175 2.00 5.32 -3.26
N LEU A 176 2.77 5.62 -2.20
CA LEU A 176 3.68 4.68 -1.56
C LEU A 176 3.14 4.23 -0.20
N ILE A 177 3.08 2.93 0.03
CA ILE A 177 2.77 2.37 1.35
C ILE A 177 3.99 2.54 2.24
N VAL A 178 3.83 3.21 3.38
CA VAL A 178 4.92 3.53 4.31
C VAL A 178 4.81 2.83 5.67
N GLY A 179 3.70 2.17 5.93
CA GLY A 179 3.49 1.41 7.15
C GLY A 179 2.24 0.58 7.12
N ILE A 180 2.29 -0.60 7.75
CA ILE A 180 1.16 -1.51 7.94
C ILE A 180 1.23 -2.09 9.34
N GLU A 181 0.14 -1.99 10.08
CA GLU A 181 -0.08 -2.76 11.31
C GLU A 181 -1.40 -3.52 11.19
N ASN A 182 -1.39 -4.80 11.51
CA ASN A 182 -2.56 -5.64 11.37
C ASN A 182 -3.30 -5.82 12.69
N SER A 183 -4.59 -6.07 12.63
CA SER A 183 -5.42 -6.34 13.80
C SER A 183 -6.55 -7.30 13.49
N ASP A 184 -7.14 -7.86 14.54
CA ASP A 184 -8.34 -8.67 14.46
C ASP A 184 -9.47 -7.96 13.71
N GLY A 185 -10.20 -8.67 12.87
CA GLY A 185 -11.29 -8.13 12.04
C GLY A 185 -12.44 -7.50 12.83
N ASN A 186 -12.64 -7.91 14.09
CA ASN A 186 -13.68 -7.40 14.98
C ASN A 186 -13.21 -6.26 15.91
N THR A 187 -11.96 -5.82 15.78
CA THR A 187 -11.45 -4.70 16.60
C THR A 187 -12.15 -3.39 16.21
N ASN A 188 -12.52 -2.57 17.20
CA ASN A 188 -12.99 -1.22 16.91
C ASN A 188 -11.86 -0.39 16.29
N VAL A 189 -12.16 0.39 15.26
CA VAL A 189 -11.18 1.17 14.51
C VAL A 189 -10.37 2.13 15.40
N ARG A 190 -10.92 2.66 16.47
CA ARG A 190 -10.25 3.58 17.40
C ARG A 190 -9.41 2.89 18.46
N PHE A 191 -9.66 1.60 18.70
CA PHE A 191 -8.99 0.87 19.76
C PHE A 191 -7.51 0.69 19.42
N HIS A 192 -6.61 1.26 20.22
CA HIS A 192 -5.17 1.36 20.02
C HIS A 192 -4.69 2.02 18.70
N GLN A 193 -5.56 2.74 17.99
CA GLN A 193 -5.16 3.47 16.79
C GLN A 193 -4.17 4.61 17.10
N LYS A 194 -4.31 5.26 18.25
CA LYS A 194 -3.35 6.26 18.73
C LYS A 194 -1.94 5.68 18.79
N ASP A 195 -1.77 4.49 19.36
CA ASP A 195 -0.46 3.83 19.49
C ASP A 195 0.12 3.46 18.11
N THR A 196 -0.73 2.99 17.19
CA THR A 196 -0.35 2.71 15.79
C THR A 196 0.14 3.99 15.09
N LEU A 197 -0.58 5.11 15.24
CA LEU A 197 -0.18 6.37 14.64
C LEU A 197 1.09 6.94 15.27
N ASN A 198 1.26 6.84 16.59
CA ASN A 198 2.49 7.26 17.25
C ASN A 198 3.71 6.48 16.71
N ARG A 199 3.65 5.15 16.63
CA ARG A 199 4.72 4.33 16.03
C ARG A 199 5.00 4.72 14.57
N LEU A 200 3.97 5.03 13.79
CA LEU A 200 4.11 5.50 12.42
C LEU A 200 4.88 6.82 12.38
N PHE A 201 4.42 7.84 13.12
CA PHE A 201 5.04 9.16 13.13
C PHE A 201 6.49 9.11 13.63
N GLU A 202 6.77 8.41 14.73
CA GLU A 202 8.14 8.21 15.22
C GLU A 202 9.05 7.56 14.16
N ARG A 203 8.51 6.62 13.37
CA ARG A 203 9.26 5.96 12.28
C ARG A 203 9.59 6.94 11.17
N LEU A 204 8.64 7.80 10.80
CA LEU A 204 8.83 8.85 9.78
C LEU A 204 9.85 9.89 10.27
N GLU A 205 9.73 10.36 11.50
CA GLU A 205 10.63 11.35 12.14
C GLU A 205 12.05 10.81 12.26
N ARG A 206 12.23 9.56 12.70
CA ARG A 206 13.55 8.90 12.74
C ARG A 206 14.24 8.84 11.37
N LYS A 207 13.47 8.87 10.29
CA LYS A 207 13.97 8.96 8.91
C LYS A 207 14.12 10.39 8.40
N GLY A 208 13.89 11.38 9.26
CA GLY A 208 14.00 12.80 8.92
C GLY A 208 12.89 13.30 8.01
N LEU A 209 11.74 12.64 7.95
CA LEU A 209 10.56 13.14 7.24
C LEU A 209 9.74 14.06 8.15
N VAL A 210 9.21 15.13 7.58
CA VAL A 210 8.33 16.07 8.28
C VAL A 210 6.92 15.93 7.74
N VAL A 211 5.97 15.56 8.60
CA VAL A 211 4.57 15.45 8.19
C VAL A 211 3.95 16.83 8.11
N ASN A 212 3.65 17.27 6.90
CA ASN A 212 2.98 18.54 6.65
C ASN A 212 1.48 18.42 6.91
N ARG A 213 0.82 17.48 6.23
CA ARG A 213 -0.62 17.28 6.32
C ARG A 213 -0.93 15.80 6.59
N PHE A 214 -1.92 15.58 7.46
CA PHE A 214 -2.43 14.24 7.75
C PHE A 214 -3.91 14.13 7.38
N ARG A 215 -4.31 13.03 6.74
CA ARG A 215 -5.71 12.73 6.41
C ARG A 215 -6.13 11.37 6.90
N ALA A 216 -7.35 11.29 7.44
CA ALA A 216 -7.96 10.02 7.83
C ALA A 216 -9.49 10.06 7.70
N ASP A 217 -10.12 8.90 7.77
CA ASP A 217 -11.57 8.78 7.76
C ASP A 217 -12.19 9.08 9.14
N CYS A 218 -13.52 8.91 9.24
CA CYS A 218 -14.26 9.14 10.49
C CYS A 218 -13.90 8.13 11.59
N GLY A 219 -13.31 7.01 11.26
CA GLY A 219 -12.78 6.06 12.22
C GLY A 219 -11.70 6.66 13.12
N SER A 220 -10.95 7.63 12.60
CA SER A 220 -9.88 8.34 13.33
C SER A 220 -10.37 9.58 14.09
N CYS A 221 -11.67 9.87 14.10
CA CYS A 221 -12.21 11.05 14.73
C CYS A 221 -12.54 10.78 16.22
N SER A 222 -11.53 10.85 17.09
CA SER A 222 -11.65 10.82 18.55
C SER A 222 -10.61 11.73 19.18
N ASP A 223 -10.86 12.18 20.42
CA ASP A 223 -10.05 13.18 21.09
C ASP A 223 -8.58 12.77 21.21
N ASP A 224 -8.33 11.54 21.64
CA ASP A 224 -7.01 10.97 21.85
C ASP A 224 -6.21 10.81 20.54
N ILE A 225 -6.90 10.46 19.46
CA ILE A 225 -6.28 10.33 18.12
C ILE A 225 -5.94 11.71 17.54
N VAL A 226 -6.88 12.67 17.64
CA VAL A 226 -6.66 14.03 17.15
C VAL A 226 -5.51 14.71 17.90
N GLU A 227 -5.46 14.54 19.23
CA GLU A 227 -4.33 15.05 20.05
C GLU A 227 -3.00 14.45 19.64
N GLU A 228 -2.96 13.14 19.32
CA GLU A 228 -1.73 12.49 18.88
C GLU A 228 -1.30 13.00 17.52
N VAL A 229 -2.20 13.04 16.56
CA VAL A 229 -1.94 13.53 15.21
C VAL A 229 -1.44 14.98 15.21
N GLU A 230 -2.04 15.85 16.02
CA GLU A 230 -1.66 17.27 16.12
C GLU A 230 -0.22 17.48 16.60
N LYS A 231 0.36 16.55 17.37
CA LYS A 231 1.76 16.64 17.82
C LYS A 231 2.77 16.43 16.70
N HIS A 232 2.39 15.69 15.67
CA HIS A 232 3.30 15.14 14.65
C HIS A 232 3.12 15.74 13.26
N CYS A 233 2.04 16.47 13.00
CA CYS A 233 1.80 17.12 11.70
C CYS A 233 1.49 18.61 11.85
N LYS A 234 1.76 19.37 10.78
CA LYS A 234 1.44 20.79 10.76
C LYS A 234 -0.07 21.02 10.73
N THR A 235 -0.77 20.29 9.87
CA THR A 235 -2.23 20.34 9.77
C THR A 235 -2.82 18.93 9.58
N PHE A 236 -4.02 18.72 10.11
CA PHE A 236 -4.78 17.49 9.93
C PHE A 236 -6.15 17.73 9.31
N TYR A 237 -6.68 16.72 8.64
CA TYR A 237 -8.00 16.72 8.01
C TYR A 237 -8.64 15.36 8.23
N ILE A 238 -9.54 15.28 9.20
CA ILE A 238 -10.20 14.05 9.63
C ILE A 238 -11.69 14.20 9.41
N ARG A 239 -12.32 13.24 8.75
CA ARG A 239 -13.78 13.26 8.60
C ARG A 239 -14.43 13.15 9.97
N ALA A 240 -15.27 14.12 10.31
CA ALA A 240 -15.97 14.13 11.59
C ALA A 240 -17.06 13.07 11.64
N ASN A 241 -17.28 12.54 12.85
CA ASN A 241 -18.38 11.60 13.12
C ASN A 241 -19.72 12.30 13.03
N ARG A 242 -20.71 11.56 12.59
CA ARG A 242 -22.11 11.97 12.69
C ARG A 242 -22.59 11.82 14.14
N CYS A 243 -23.03 12.91 14.76
CA CYS A 243 -23.66 12.89 16.08
C CYS A 243 -24.77 13.93 16.15
N SER A 244 -25.80 13.67 16.97
CA SER A 244 -26.98 14.52 17.07
C SER A 244 -26.63 15.95 17.43
N SER A 245 -25.70 16.17 18.36
CA SER A 245 -25.28 17.51 18.77
C SER A 245 -24.65 18.30 17.63
N LEU A 246 -23.85 17.66 16.78
CA LEU A 246 -23.24 18.29 15.62
C LEU A 246 -24.30 18.68 14.58
N TYR A 247 -25.30 17.84 14.35
CA TYR A 247 -26.39 18.17 13.43
C TYR A 247 -27.23 19.35 13.86
N ASN A 248 -27.50 19.53 15.18
CA ASN A 248 -28.20 20.71 15.68
C ASN A 248 -27.43 21.99 15.31
N ASP A 249 -26.11 22.00 15.47
CA ASP A 249 -25.29 23.15 15.12
C ASP A 249 -25.31 23.39 13.59
N ILE A 250 -25.21 22.32 12.78
CA ILE A 250 -25.22 22.38 11.31
C ILE A 250 -26.56 22.92 10.76
N PHE A 251 -27.67 22.45 11.29
CA PHE A 251 -29.02 22.89 10.83
C PHE A 251 -29.35 24.34 11.16
N ALA A 252 -28.71 24.87 12.19
CA ALA A 252 -28.82 26.29 12.55
C ALA A 252 -28.05 27.23 11.62
N LEU A 253 -27.13 26.69 10.79
CA LEU A 253 -26.24 27.51 9.94
C LEU A 253 -27.02 28.25 8.84
N ARG A 254 -26.56 29.46 8.57
CA ARG A 254 -27.02 30.32 7.47
C ARG A 254 -25.79 30.76 6.66
N GLY A 255 -26.02 31.34 5.49
CA GLY A 255 -24.94 31.88 4.67
C GLY A 255 -24.07 30.82 4.00
N TRP A 256 -24.68 29.74 3.51
CA TRP A 256 -24.02 28.70 2.72
C TRP A 256 -23.45 29.31 1.44
N LYS A 257 -22.22 28.94 1.09
CA LYS A 257 -21.55 29.33 -0.15
C LYS A 257 -21.61 28.18 -1.13
N THR A 258 -22.16 28.44 -2.31
CA THR A 258 -22.18 27.47 -3.41
C THR A 258 -20.84 27.46 -4.11
N GLU A 259 -20.25 26.27 -4.28
CA GLU A 259 -18.97 26.03 -4.95
C GLU A 259 -19.10 24.83 -5.88
N ASP A 260 -18.53 24.94 -7.09
CA ASP A 260 -18.34 23.80 -7.99
C ASP A 260 -17.01 23.12 -7.65
N ILE A 261 -17.06 21.84 -7.33
CA ILE A 261 -15.89 21.02 -7.04
C ILE A 261 -15.90 19.83 -8.00
N ASN A 262 -15.02 19.84 -9.00
CA ASN A 262 -14.90 18.81 -10.04
C ASN A 262 -16.21 18.56 -10.83
N GLY A 263 -16.95 19.61 -11.16
CA GLY A 263 -18.21 19.52 -11.90
C GLY A 263 -19.42 19.10 -11.08
N ILE A 264 -19.29 19.13 -9.75
CA ILE A 264 -20.36 18.84 -8.82
C ILE A 264 -20.57 20.06 -7.93
N GLU A 265 -21.81 20.57 -7.89
CA GLU A 265 -22.18 21.67 -7.04
C GLU A 265 -22.37 21.23 -5.59
N PHE A 266 -21.71 21.94 -4.68
CA PHE A 266 -21.81 21.76 -3.23
C PHE A 266 -22.08 23.09 -2.56
N GLU A 267 -22.75 23.04 -1.44
CA GLU A 267 -22.85 24.17 -0.52
C GLU A 267 -21.92 23.97 0.67
N LEU A 268 -21.05 24.95 0.91
CA LEU A 268 -20.01 24.92 1.94
C LEU A 268 -20.31 25.91 3.06
N ASN A 269 -19.97 25.52 4.29
CA ASN A 269 -19.96 26.39 5.47
C ASN A 269 -18.86 25.94 6.44
N SER A 270 -18.52 26.74 7.43
CA SER A 270 -17.60 26.33 8.49
C SER A 270 -17.94 26.95 9.83
N ILE A 271 -17.68 26.19 10.89
CA ILE A 271 -17.84 26.62 12.29
C ILE A 271 -16.58 26.25 13.09
N LEU A 272 -16.43 26.89 14.25
CA LEU A 272 -15.48 26.44 15.26
C LEU A 272 -16.21 25.47 16.21
N ALA A 273 -15.68 24.27 16.34
CA ALA A 273 -16.21 23.23 17.20
C ALA A 273 -15.38 23.14 18.49
N GLU A 274 -15.94 23.59 19.60
CA GLU A 274 -15.26 23.67 20.89
C GLU A 274 -15.25 22.36 21.70
N LYS A 275 -15.64 21.25 21.12
CA LYS A 275 -15.89 19.96 21.81
C LYS A 275 -14.63 19.14 22.14
N TRP A 276 -13.45 19.66 21.88
CA TRP A 276 -12.20 18.89 21.91
C TRP A 276 -11.31 19.31 23.09
N LYS A 277 -11.69 18.91 24.31
CA LYS A 277 -10.92 19.18 25.55
C LYS A 277 -10.51 20.66 25.70
N GLY A 278 -11.41 21.58 25.38
CA GLY A 278 -11.16 23.02 25.48
C GLY A 278 -10.40 23.63 24.32
N LYS A 279 -10.09 22.85 23.27
CA LYS A 279 -9.58 23.36 21.98
C LYS A 279 -10.74 23.53 21.00
N ALA A 280 -10.72 24.62 20.25
CA ALA A 280 -11.66 24.86 19.16
C ALA A 280 -11.01 24.51 17.84
N TYR A 281 -11.42 23.42 17.20
CA TYR A 281 -11.01 23.10 15.84
C TYR A 281 -12.03 23.63 14.83
N ARG A 282 -11.55 23.90 13.62
CA ARG A 282 -12.40 24.27 12.50
C ARG A 282 -13.11 23.03 11.96
N LEU A 283 -14.42 23.12 11.79
CA LEU A 283 -15.23 22.12 11.12
C LEU A 283 -15.72 22.70 9.79
N VAL A 284 -15.22 22.17 8.68
CA VAL A 284 -15.70 22.51 7.34
C VAL A 284 -16.79 21.54 6.96
N ILE A 285 -17.96 22.08 6.58
CA ILE A 285 -19.17 21.34 6.29
C ILE A 285 -19.48 21.47 4.81
N GLN A 286 -19.59 20.33 4.15
CA GLN A 286 -20.02 20.20 2.76
C GLN A 286 -21.40 19.56 2.75
N ARG A 287 -22.37 20.17 2.06
CA ARG A 287 -23.65 19.53 1.80
C ARG A 287 -24.01 19.52 0.32
N GLN A 288 -24.76 18.53 -0.07
CA GLN A 288 -25.27 18.36 -1.42
C GLN A 288 -26.74 17.92 -1.35
N LYS A 289 -27.58 18.51 -2.20
CA LYS A 289 -28.96 18.08 -2.30
C LYS A 289 -29.04 16.67 -2.86
N ARG A 290 -29.88 15.84 -2.24
CA ARG A 290 -30.11 14.46 -2.67
C ARG A 290 -30.81 14.44 -4.02
N MET A 291 -30.28 13.68 -4.96
CA MET A 291 -30.85 13.52 -6.30
C MET A 291 -31.88 12.39 -6.40
N ASP A 292 -31.89 11.49 -5.41
CA ASP A 292 -32.78 10.32 -5.37
C ASP A 292 -34.21 10.67 -4.88
N GLY A 293 -34.45 11.89 -4.44
CA GLY A 293 -35.74 12.32 -3.87
C GLY A 293 -36.12 11.68 -2.54
N VAL A 294 -35.22 10.87 -1.94
CA VAL A 294 -35.43 10.21 -0.66
C VAL A 294 -35.07 11.17 0.46
N LEU A 295 -36.02 11.42 1.37
CA LEU A 295 -35.78 12.18 2.60
C LEU A 295 -35.10 11.25 3.62
N ASP A 296 -33.94 11.65 4.10
CA ASP A 296 -33.30 10.99 5.24
C ASP A 296 -33.93 11.48 6.55
N LEU A 297 -34.13 10.58 7.50
CA LEU A 297 -34.75 10.90 8.80
C LEU A 297 -33.98 11.96 9.60
N TRP A 298 -32.67 12.06 9.41
CA TRP A 298 -31.78 12.97 10.15
C TRP A 298 -31.28 14.14 9.31
N GLU A 299 -30.94 13.89 8.03
CA GLU A 299 -30.31 14.87 7.12
C GLU A 299 -31.32 15.58 6.21
N GLY A 300 -32.58 15.10 6.13
CA GLY A 300 -33.62 15.67 5.26
C GLY A 300 -33.30 15.56 3.77
N GLU A 301 -33.36 16.68 3.05
CA GLU A 301 -33.10 16.77 1.61
C GLU A 301 -31.62 16.79 1.24
N TYR A 302 -30.72 16.90 2.22
CA TYR A 302 -29.27 17.05 1.99
C TYR A 302 -28.50 15.87 2.52
N THR A 303 -27.34 15.62 1.93
CA THR A 303 -26.28 14.76 2.48
C THR A 303 -25.15 15.65 2.98
N TYR A 304 -24.72 15.43 4.23
CA TYR A 304 -23.68 16.23 4.88
C TYR A 304 -22.37 15.45 5.02
N ARG A 305 -21.27 16.14 4.80
CA ARG A 305 -19.91 15.64 5.07
C ARG A 305 -19.15 16.72 5.82
N CYS A 306 -18.54 16.35 6.94
CA CYS A 306 -17.84 17.29 7.82
C CYS A 306 -16.36 16.90 7.91
N ILE A 307 -15.47 17.88 7.84
CA ILE A 307 -14.02 17.71 7.95
C ILE A 307 -13.56 18.53 9.15
N LEU A 308 -13.03 17.85 10.17
CA LEU A 308 -12.37 18.45 11.31
C LEU A 308 -10.92 18.76 10.96
N THR A 309 -10.46 19.98 11.27
CA THR A 309 -9.10 20.40 10.93
C THR A 309 -8.60 21.51 11.87
N ASN A 310 -7.29 21.61 12.02
CA ASN A 310 -6.59 22.76 12.60
C ASN A 310 -6.06 23.75 11.54
N ASP A 311 -6.56 23.65 10.31
CA ASP A 311 -6.26 24.61 9.23
C ASP A 311 -7.29 25.74 9.24
N TYR A 312 -6.87 26.89 9.75
CA TYR A 312 -7.73 28.09 9.85
C TYR A 312 -7.51 29.06 8.67
N GLU A 313 -6.49 28.85 7.88
CA GLU A 313 -6.06 29.76 6.81
C GLU A 313 -6.64 29.40 5.44
N SER A 314 -6.64 28.12 5.09
CA SER A 314 -7.13 27.67 3.78
C SER A 314 -8.62 27.91 3.61
N SER A 315 -9.06 28.17 2.39
CA SER A 315 -10.46 28.28 2.05
C SER A 315 -11.21 26.96 2.27
N MET A 316 -12.53 27.02 2.46
CA MET A 316 -13.36 25.80 2.59
C MET A 316 -13.23 24.90 1.36
N ARG A 317 -13.15 25.50 0.16
CA ARG A 317 -12.98 24.79 -1.09
C ARG A 317 -11.65 24.00 -1.11
N GLU A 318 -10.52 24.64 -0.81
CA GLU A 318 -9.21 23.99 -0.77
C GLU A 318 -9.18 22.83 0.21
N ILE A 319 -9.80 22.98 1.40
CA ILE A 319 -9.89 21.91 2.40
C ILE A 319 -10.68 20.72 1.86
N VAL A 320 -11.83 20.97 1.22
CA VAL A 320 -12.68 19.91 0.66
C VAL A 320 -11.99 19.23 -0.53
N GLU A 321 -11.40 19.99 -1.46
CA GLU A 321 -10.67 19.46 -2.59
C GLU A 321 -9.49 18.58 -2.12
N PHE A 322 -8.69 19.09 -1.17
CA PHE A 322 -7.58 18.33 -0.61
C PHE A 322 -8.05 17.04 0.08
N TYR A 323 -9.11 17.11 0.89
CA TYR A 323 -9.64 15.93 1.56
C TYR A 323 -10.17 14.89 0.56
N ASN A 324 -10.84 15.31 -0.49
CA ASN A 324 -11.43 14.41 -1.49
C ASN A 324 -10.37 13.63 -2.28
N LEU A 325 -9.13 14.14 -2.40
CA LEU A 325 -8.02 13.38 -2.99
C LEU A 325 -7.68 12.09 -2.22
N ARG A 326 -8.15 11.95 -0.96
CA ARG A 326 -8.03 10.72 -0.17
C ARG A 326 -8.70 9.52 -0.87
N GLY A 327 -9.81 9.73 -1.58
CA GLY A 327 -10.49 8.67 -2.34
C GLY A 327 -9.59 7.92 -3.33
N GLY A 328 -8.51 8.54 -3.81
CA GLY A 328 -7.52 7.87 -4.65
C GLY A 328 -6.78 6.70 -4.00
N LYS A 329 -6.86 6.57 -2.65
CA LYS A 329 -6.22 5.47 -1.88
C LYS A 329 -6.95 4.13 -2.04
N GLU A 330 -8.23 4.13 -2.33
CA GLU A 330 -8.99 2.92 -2.67
C GLU A 330 -8.33 2.16 -3.83
N ARG A 331 -7.70 2.89 -4.75
CA ARG A 331 -6.93 2.29 -5.84
C ARG A 331 -5.69 1.53 -5.37
N ILE A 332 -5.02 1.98 -4.29
CA ILE A 332 -3.87 1.27 -3.73
C ILE A 332 -4.33 -0.08 -3.17
N PHE A 333 -5.44 -0.10 -2.44
CA PHE A 333 -6.00 -1.33 -1.91
C PHE A 333 -6.47 -2.28 -3.01
N ASP A 334 -7.09 -1.74 -4.06
CA ASP A 334 -7.48 -2.50 -5.23
C ASP A 334 -6.26 -3.09 -5.98
N ASP A 335 -5.15 -2.33 -6.09
CA ASP A 335 -3.89 -2.84 -6.61
C ASP A 335 -3.32 -3.97 -5.75
N MET A 336 -3.36 -3.84 -4.41
CA MET A 336 -2.87 -4.87 -3.48
C MET A 336 -3.71 -6.15 -3.57
N ASN A 337 -5.02 -6.03 -3.60
CA ASN A 337 -5.92 -7.18 -3.71
C ASN A 337 -5.76 -7.89 -5.06
N ASN A 338 -5.85 -7.15 -6.16
CA ASN A 338 -5.93 -7.73 -7.50
C ASN A 338 -4.56 -7.97 -8.17
N GLY A 339 -3.49 -7.36 -7.65
CA GLY A 339 -2.16 -7.39 -8.27
C GLY A 339 -1.06 -8.00 -7.41
N PHE A 340 -1.21 -7.99 -6.08
CA PHE A 340 -0.15 -8.38 -5.14
C PHE A 340 -0.63 -9.34 -4.04
N GLY A 341 -1.77 -10.00 -4.24
CA GLY A 341 -2.20 -11.18 -3.49
C GLY A 341 -2.80 -10.93 -2.12
N TRP A 342 -3.26 -9.72 -1.78
CA TRP A 342 -3.91 -9.48 -0.49
C TRP A 342 -5.27 -10.18 -0.36
N ASP A 343 -5.91 -10.52 -1.48
CA ASP A 343 -7.11 -11.36 -1.54
C ASP A 343 -6.84 -12.85 -1.33
N ARG A 344 -5.55 -13.27 -1.28
CA ARG A 344 -5.13 -14.69 -1.20
C ARG A 344 -4.00 -14.89 -0.20
N LEU A 345 -4.29 -14.65 1.08
CA LEU A 345 -3.31 -14.80 2.15
C LEU A 345 -2.77 -16.23 2.21
N PRO A 346 -1.41 -16.42 2.25
CA PRO A 346 -0.81 -17.75 2.09
C PRO A 346 -0.71 -18.56 3.38
N LYS A 347 -0.88 -17.94 4.55
CA LYS A 347 -0.59 -18.54 5.86
C LYS A 347 -1.85 -18.69 6.71
N SER A 348 -1.76 -19.47 7.80
CA SER A 348 -2.89 -19.77 8.67
C SER A 348 -3.16 -18.74 9.76
N PHE A 349 -2.15 -17.91 10.11
CA PHE A 349 -2.22 -17.00 11.26
C PHE A 349 -1.95 -15.54 10.84
N MET A 350 -2.56 -14.61 11.56
CA MET A 350 -2.45 -13.16 11.33
C MET A 350 -0.99 -12.70 11.32
N ALA A 351 -0.19 -13.13 12.29
CA ALA A 351 1.19 -12.72 12.43
C ALA A 351 2.04 -13.06 11.18
N GLU A 352 1.90 -14.27 10.64
CA GLU A 352 2.56 -14.69 9.40
C GLU A 352 2.01 -13.94 8.18
N ASN A 353 0.69 -13.73 8.13
CA ASN A 353 0.08 -12.99 7.03
C ASN A 353 0.45 -11.50 7.06
N THR A 354 0.72 -10.92 8.23
CA THR A 354 1.24 -9.53 8.33
C THR A 354 2.61 -9.41 7.69
N VAL A 355 3.49 -10.40 7.82
CA VAL A 355 4.75 -10.48 7.08
C VAL A 355 4.48 -10.43 5.57
N PHE A 356 3.56 -11.27 5.09
CA PHE A 356 3.20 -11.31 3.66
C PHE A 356 2.67 -9.96 3.16
N LEU A 357 1.79 -9.30 3.92
CA LEU A 357 1.27 -7.98 3.57
C LEU A 357 2.39 -6.94 3.39
N LEU A 358 3.37 -6.92 4.30
CA LEU A 358 4.49 -5.98 4.24
C LEU A 358 5.47 -6.29 3.11
N LEU A 359 5.79 -7.57 2.87
CA LEU A 359 6.64 -7.95 1.75
C LEU A 359 6.00 -7.62 0.40
N THR A 360 4.71 -7.84 0.25
CA THR A 360 4.00 -7.50 -0.99
C THR A 360 3.79 -5.98 -1.15
N ALA A 361 3.65 -5.23 -0.06
CA ALA A 361 3.68 -3.76 -0.08
C ALA A 361 5.05 -3.22 -0.55
N LEU A 362 6.15 -3.80 -0.06
CA LEU A 362 7.51 -3.49 -0.55
C LEU A 362 7.62 -3.77 -2.06
N ILE A 363 7.14 -4.92 -2.52
CA ILE A 363 7.15 -5.31 -3.94
C ILE A 363 6.30 -4.33 -4.77
N ARG A 364 5.13 -3.92 -4.29
CA ARG A 364 4.31 -2.90 -4.97
C ARG A 364 5.01 -1.54 -5.01
N ASN A 365 5.66 -1.11 -3.94
CA ASN A 365 6.44 0.13 -3.96
C ASN A 365 7.60 0.05 -4.96
N PHE A 366 8.27 -1.09 -5.05
CA PHE A 366 9.29 -1.32 -6.08
C PHE A 366 8.69 -1.30 -7.50
N TYR A 367 7.49 -1.86 -7.71
CA TYR A 367 6.76 -1.72 -8.97
C TYR A 367 6.53 -0.24 -9.32
N ARG A 368 6.13 0.60 -8.36
CA ARG A 368 5.97 2.04 -8.58
C ARG A 368 7.29 2.70 -8.97
N PHE A 369 8.39 2.34 -8.30
CA PHE A 369 9.73 2.80 -8.66
C PHE A 369 10.07 2.48 -10.13
N ILE A 370 9.83 1.25 -10.57
CA ILE A 370 10.08 0.85 -11.96
C ILE A 370 9.21 1.67 -12.93
N MET A 371 7.93 1.82 -12.65
CA MET A 371 7.00 2.56 -13.51
C MET A 371 7.32 4.05 -13.65
N GLU A 372 8.00 4.64 -12.66
CA GLU A 372 8.43 6.04 -12.68
C GLU A 372 9.78 6.25 -13.38
N ARG A 373 10.62 5.22 -13.42
CA ARG A 373 11.97 5.29 -14.00
C ARG A 373 12.06 4.78 -15.44
N LEU A 374 11.23 3.83 -15.77
CA LEU A 374 11.13 3.27 -17.11
C LEU A 374 10.32 4.22 -18.03
N ASP A 375 10.80 4.46 -19.25
CA ASP A 375 9.96 5.10 -20.27
C ASP A 375 8.87 4.11 -20.74
N VAL A 376 7.84 3.99 -19.91
CA VAL A 376 6.74 3.05 -20.09
C VAL A 376 5.91 3.33 -21.35
N THR A 377 6.00 4.55 -21.92
CA THR A 377 5.25 4.94 -23.11
C THR A 377 5.71 4.15 -24.35
N LYS A 378 7.00 3.79 -24.41
CA LYS A 378 7.57 2.92 -25.46
C LYS A 378 6.96 1.50 -25.47
N PHE A 379 6.30 1.12 -24.40
CA PHE A 379 5.56 -0.16 -24.26
C PHE A 379 4.05 0.04 -24.28
N GLY A 380 3.56 1.25 -24.64
CA GLY A 380 2.15 1.59 -24.66
C GLY A 380 1.50 1.56 -23.26
N LEU A 381 2.28 1.84 -22.23
CA LEU A 381 1.86 1.91 -20.83
C LEU A 381 1.80 3.36 -20.36
N LYS A 382 1.08 3.60 -19.26
CA LYS A 382 1.09 4.84 -18.48
C LYS A 382 1.80 4.56 -17.15
N VAL A 383 2.43 5.56 -16.55
CA VAL A 383 3.02 5.45 -15.21
C VAL A 383 2.02 4.90 -14.19
N THR A 384 0.74 5.19 -14.37
CA THR A 384 -0.35 4.69 -13.53
C THR A 384 -0.90 3.32 -13.95
N SER A 385 -0.34 2.63 -14.94
CA SER A 385 -0.79 1.29 -15.34
C SER A 385 -0.68 0.29 -14.19
N ARG A 386 -1.59 -0.68 -14.14
CA ARG A 386 -1.57 -1.77 -13.16
C ARG A 386 -0.58 -2.85 -13.59
N ILE A 387 -0.11 -3.64 -12.63
CA ILE A 387 0.90 -4.68 -12.86
C ILE A 387 0.50 -5.67 -13.96
N LYS A 388 -0.76 -6.07 -14.06
CA LYS A 388 -1.24 -6.97 -15.12
C LYS A 388 -0.99 -6.44 -16.53
N ALA A 389 -1.17 -5.12 -16.74
CA ALA A 389 -0.87 -4.49 -18.01
C ALA A 389 0.65 -4.44 -18.27
N PHE A 390 1.45 -4.19 -17.23
CA PHE A 390 2.91 -4.22 -17.32
C PHE A 390 3.44 -5.62 -17.66
N VAL A 391 2.91 -6.66 -17.01
CA VAL A 391 3.24 -8.06 -17.34
C VAL A 391 2.97 -8.34 -18.81
N PHE A 392 1.78 -8.02 -19.28
CA PHE A 392 1.37 -8.31 -20.66
C PHE A 392 2.20 -7.56 -21.71
N ARG A 393 2.57 -6.29 -21.45
CA ARG A 393 3.20 -5.42 -22.46
C ARG A 393 4.72 -5.35 -22.38
N PHE A 394 5.29 -5.59 -21.19
CA PHE A 394 6.72 -5.48 -20.97
C PHE A 394 7.38 -6.81 -20.59
N ILE A 395 6.81 -7.55 -19.63
CA ILE A 395 7.45 -8.79 -19.14
C ILE A 395 7.30 -9.91 -20.14
N SER A 396 6.11 -10.04 -20.76
CA SER A 396 5.78 -11.16 -21.65
C SER A 396 6.39 -10.98 -23.03
N VAL A 397 7.69 -11.21 -23.12
CA VAL A 397 8.45 -11.21 -24.38
C VAL A 397 9.34 -12.46 -24.42
N PRO A 398 9.35 -13.22 -25.55
CA PRO A 398 10.21 -14.40 -25.67
C PRO A 398 11.70 -14.03 -25.59
N ALA A 399 12.45 -14.77 -24.78
CA ALA A 399 13.88 -14.55 -24.65
C ALA A 399 14.64 -15.86 -24.41
N LYS A 400 15.96 -15.83 -24.69
CA LYS A 400 16.87 -16.96 -24.52
C LYS A 400 18.23 -16.47 -24.05
N TRP A 401 18.71 -17.01 -22.93
CA TRP A 401 20.08 -16.84 -22.51
C TRP A 401 21.04 -17.70 -23.35
N ILE A 402 22.09 -17.09 -23.87
CA ILE A 402 23.18 -17.78 -24.58
C ILE A 402 24.53 -17.44 -23.92
N LYS A 403 25.45 -18.35 -23.94
CA LYS A 403 26.83 -18.14 -23.49
C LYS A 403 27.72 -18.00 -24.70
N THR A 404 28.33 -16.84 -24.87
CA THR A 404 29.31 -16.58 -25.93
C THR A 404 30.66 -16.27 -25.30
N SER A 405 31.65 -17.13 -25.51
CA SER A 405 33.00 -16.97 -24.93
C SER A 405 32.96 -16.79 -23.42
N ARG A 406 33.09 -15.55 -22.94
CA ARG A 406 33.13 -15.19 -21.51
C ARG A 406 31.89 -14.42 -21.03
N GLN A 407 30.91 -14.20 -21.90
CA GLN A 407 29.74 -13.37 -21.61
C GLN A 407 28.46 -14.18 -21.72
N HIS A 408 27.51 -13.83 -20.87
CA HIS A 408 26.11 -14.25 -21.00
C HIS A 408 25.34 -13.16 -21.74
N VAL A 409 24.61 -13.54 -22.78
CA VAL A 409 23.83 -12.63 -23.62
C VAL A 409 22.38 -13.07 -23.58
N LEU A 410 21.47 -12.12 -23.27
CA LEU A 410 20.04 -12.34 -23.36
C LEU A 410 19.55 -11.93 -24.74
N ASN A 411 19.14 -12.89 -25.55
CA ASN A 411 18.49 -12.64 -26.82
C ASN A 411 17.00 -12.44 -26.57
N ILE A 412 16.48 -11.26 -26.88
CA ILE A 412 15.05 -10.95 -26.81
C ILE A 412 14.48 -10.98 -28.22
N TYR A 413 13.42 -11.75 -28.43
CA TYR A 413 12.78 -11.93 -29.74
C TYR A 413 11.60 -10.98 -29.88
N THR A 414 11.88 -9.78 -30.38
CA THR A 414 10.88 -8.70 -30.52
C THR A 414 11.27 -7.76 -31.67
N CYS A 415 10.31 -7.05 -32.21
CA CYS A 415 10.53 -5.90 -33.09
C CYS A 415 10.62 -4.56 -32.34
N ASN A 416 10.41 -4.54 -31.03
CA ASN A 416 10.50 -3.32 -30.22
C ASN A 416 11.93 -3.09 -29.72
N ASN A 417 12.65 -2.17 -30.33
CA ASN A 417 14.04 -1.83 -30.01
C ASN A 417 14.19 -1.18 -28.61
N ALA A 418 13.11 -0.69 -28.01
CA ALA A 418 13.16 -0.11 -26.66
C ALA A 418 13.68 -1.07 -25.57
N TYR A 419 13.55 -2.39 -25.79
CA TYR A 419 14.15 -3.36 -24.86
C TYR A 419 15.67 -3.23 -24.74
N ALA A 420 16.39 -2.93 -25.83
CA ALA A 420 17.85 -2.74 -25.78
C ALA A 420 18.22 -1.55 -24.88
N GLU A 421 17.45 -0.47 -24.92
CA GLU A 421 17.68 0.71 -24.09
C GLU A 421 17.42 0.40 -22.61
N VAL A 422 16.33 -0.31 -22.28
CA VAL A 422 15.97 -0.69 -20.90
C VAL A 422 17.07 -1.50 -20.22
N PHE A 423 17.64 -2.47 -20.92
CA PHE A 423 18.72 -3.31 -20.37
C PHE A 423 20.06 -2.58 -20.24
N GLN A 424 20.21 -1.41 -20.87
CA GLN A 424 21.39 -0.54 -20.76
C GLN A 424 21.20 0.60 -19.76
N THR A 425 19.96 0.87 -19.34
CA THR A 425 19.63 1.99 -18.46
C THR A 425 19.86 1.63 -17.01
N ASP A 426 20.71 2.36 -16.34
CA ASP A 426 20.71 2.42 -14.87
C ASP A 426 19.54 3.31 -14.45
N PHE A 427 18.59 2.77 -13.70
CA PHE A 427 17.43 3.52 -13.23
C PHE A 427 17.76 4.58 -12.15
N GLY A 428 19.01 4.91 -11.96
CA GLY A 428 19.48 6.06 -11.15
C GLY A 428 19.60 5.74 -9.67
#